data_911a9910faf20f09f3a27fa5b3a71233
#
_entry.id   911a9910faf20f09f3a27fa5b3a71233
#
_cell.length_a   1.000
_cell.length_b   1.000
_cell.length_c   1.000
_cell.angle_alpha   90.00
_cell.angle_beta   90.00
_cell.angle_gamma   90.00
#
_symmetry.space_group_name_H-M   'P 1'
#
loop_
_entity.id
_entity.type
_entity.pdbx_description
1 polymer ?
#
loop_
_entity_poly.entity_id
_entity_poly.type
_entity_poly.pdbx_seq_one_letter_code
_entity_poly.pdbx_strand_id
1 'polypeptide(L)'
;MKKLVLMLAAASMAASVSAQTVAESKAFDNVYVGINGGVATKTTGHKWLSDLDPNAGLRIGRYFTPVFGLAVEGNAYFSNKPWHSTGTAVRATNVSLLGTVNLSNLFGGYKGEPRAFEVSALYGLGWMHVFTNNKAVENLTSGQRNRMTSKAALDFAYNFGSQKQWQVYVEPSINFAFLGKAYSKVPVAGAVVSHDVPYGYKAVAQDGQPAYNINNSFVQLNAGVVYKFKNSNGTHNFTIVVPRDQAEIDALNAQINELRNRKPEVITKEVVKEVPAVKVKEFTVSDLVFVTFAQGKSALTNDAKAALNNVKEGVHVQVVGTASPEGS
;
A
#
# COMPACT_ATOMS: atom_id res chain seq x y z
N MET A 1 11.96 19.87 16.10
CA MET A 1 12.79 19.28 15.06
C MET A 1 13.57 18.05 15.53
N LYS A 2 14.33 18.10 16.66
CA LYS A 2 15.10 16.93 17.15
C LYS A 2 14.26 15.66 17.37
N LYS A 3 13.02 15.76 17.88
CA LYS A 3 12.12 14.60 18.12
C LYS A 3 11.60 13.98 16.80
N LEU A 4 11.39 14.79 15.75
CA LEU A 4 10.96 14.31 14.44
C LEU A 4 12.11 13.57 13.72
N VAL A 5 13.33 14.08 13.83
CA VAL A 5 14.53 13.43 13.30
C VAL A 5 14.79 12.11 14.04
N LEU A 6 14.54 12.06 15.36
CA LEU A 6 14.67 10.82 16.14
C LEU A 6 13.63 9.77 15.72
N MET A 7 12.38 10.18 15.45
CA MET A 7 11.34 9.29 14.93
C MET A 7 11.66 8.78 13.52
N LEU A 8 12.16 9.63 12.63
CA LEU A 8 12.61 9.23 11.30
C LEU A 8 13.83 8.29 11.36
N ALA A 9 14.78 8.56 12.27
CA ALA A 9 15.93 7.69 12.50
C ALA A 9 15.51 6.34 13.10
N ALA A 10 14.56 6.33 14.05
CA ALA A 10 14.01 5.10 14.60
C ALA A 10 13.24 4.29 13.53
N ALA A 11 12.50 4.95 12.65
CA ALA A 11 11.82 4.31 11.52
C ALA A 11 12.81 3.74 10.50
N SER A 12 13.92 4.43 10.23
CA SER A 12 14.97 3.93 9.33
C SER A 12 15.76 2.75 9.91
N MET A 13 16.00 2.75 11.22
CA MET A 13 16.63 1.60 11.91
C MET A 13 15.69 0.39 11.99
N ALA A 14 14.39 0.60 12.20
CA ALA A 14 13.40 -0.48 12.17
C ALA A 14 13.27 -1.10 10.77
N ALA A 15 13.50 -0.34 9.70
CA ALA A 15 13.54 -0.88 8.35
C ALA A 15 14.74 -1.83 8.11
N SER A 16 15.85 -1.64 8.81
CA SER A 16 17.04 -2.50 8.69
C SER A 16 16.93 -3.81 9.47
N VAL A 17 16.10 -3.87 10.53
CA VAL A 17 15.90 -5.09 11.34
C VAL A 17 14.98 -6.10 10.61
N SER A 18 14.22 -5.65 9.62
CA SER A 18 13.30 -6.49 8.84
C SER A 18 13.81 -6.78 7.43
N ALA A 19 15.11 -6.97 7.26
CA ALA A 19 15.76 -7.17 5.96
C ALA A 19 15.50 -8.57 5.35
N GLN A 20 14.25 -9.02 5.35
CA GLN A 20 13.82 -10.02 4.39
C GLN A 20 13.76 -9.31 3.02
N THR A 21 14.54 -9.78 2.07
CA THR A 21 14.50 -9.28 0.70
C THR A 21 13.15 -9.66 0.11
N VAL A 22 12.25 -8.70 0.01
CA VAL A 22 11.00 -8.88 -0.73
C VAL A 22 11.21 -8.51 -2.19
N ALA A 23 10.51 -9.18 -3.09
CA ALA A 23 10.52 -8.86 -4.50
C ALA A 23 10.10 -7.39 -4.72
N GLU A 24 10.70 -6.74 -5.69
CA GLU A 24 10.38 -5.37 -6.04
C GLU A 24 8.89 -5.23 -6.36
N SER A 25 8.26 -4.21 -5.77
CA SER A 25 6.83 -3.94 -5.95
C SER A 25 6.64 -2.83 -6.98
N LYS A 26 5.77 -3.05 -7.95
CA LYS A 26 5.38 -2.00 -8.92
C LYS A 26 4.52 -0.93 -8.25
N ALA A 27 4.31 0.19 -8.96
CA ALA A 27 3.63 1.38 -8.41
C ALA A 27 2.23 1.12 -7.83
N PHE A 28 1.48 0.16 -8.39
CA PHE A 28 0.12 -0.18 -7.95
C PHE A 28 0.03 -1.49 -7.15
N ASP A 29 1.16 -2.10 -6.83
CA ASP A 29 1.16 -3.30 -5.98
C ASP A 29 0.89 -2.94 -4.52
N ASN A 30 0.28 -3.89 -3.79
CA ASN A 30 -0.05 -3.81 -2.37
C ASN A 30 -1.01 -2.66 -2.02
N VAL A 31 -1.83 -2.26 -2.98
CA VAL A 31 -2.92 -1.30 -2.79
C VAL A 31 -4.12 -2.01 -2.19
N TYR A 32 -4.81 -1.34 -1.30
CA TYR A 32 -6.04 -1.82 -0.69
C TYR A 32 -7.09 -0.72 -0.59
N VAL A 33 -8.35 -1.12 -0.54
CA VAL A 33 -9.49 -0.27 -0.24
C VAL A 33 -10.29 -0.88 0.91
N GLY A 34 -10.76 -0.05 1.80
CA GLY A 34 -11.58 -0.48 2.93
C GLY A 34 -12.71 0.49 3.21
N ILE A 35 -13.80 -0.06 3.72
CA ILE A 35 -14.90 0.70 4.30
C ILE A 35 -14.94 0.45 5.79
N ASN A 36 -15.31 1.47 6.54
CA ASN A 36 -15.44 1.37 7.99
C ASN A 36 -16.69 2.08 8.49
N GLY A 37 -17.09 1.72 9.66
CA GLY A 37 -18.13 2.39 10.41
C GLY A 37 -17.97 2.16 11.90
N GLY A 38 -18.49 3.04 12.70
CA GLY A 38 -18.35 2.95 14.14
C GLY A 38 -18.97 4.10 14.87
N VAL A 39 -18.43 4.37 16.05
CA VAL A 39 -18.91 5.42 16.95
C VAL A 39 -17.75 6.26 17.45
N ALA A 40 -18.03 7.53 17.66
CA ALA A 40 -17.08 8.47 18.20
C ALA A 40 -17.71 9.26 19.37
N THR A 41 -16.91 9.61 20.35
CA THR A 41 -17.34 10.44 21.45
C THR A 41 -16.20 11.29 21.97
N LYS A 42 -16.51 12.45 22.54
CA LYS A 42 -15.53 13.35 23.16
C LYS A 42 -14.85 12.63 24.32
N THR A 43 -13.54 12.87 24.50
CA THR A 43 -12.77 12.19 25.55
C THR A 43 -13.15 12.63 26.95
N THR A 44 -13.49 13.93 27.14
CA THR A 44 -13.75 14.52 28.45
C THR A 44 -15.02 15.36 28.49
N GLY A 45 -15.60 15.52 29.67
CA GLY A 45 -16.63 16.54 29.97
C GLY A 45 -18.06 16.16 29.54
N HIS A 46 -18.38 14.87 29.35
CA HIS A 46 -19.73 14.42 28.98
C HIS A 46 -19.98 12.96 29.42
N LYS A 47 -21.20 12.47 29.15
CA LYS A 47 -21.59 11.07 29.42
C LYS A 47 -21.25 10.19 28.20
N TRP A 48 -20.26 9.35 28.34
CA TRP A 48 -19.67 8.57 27.23
C TRP A 48 -20.69 7.80 26.41
N LEU A 49 -21.52 6.99 27.01
CA LEU A 49 -22.44 6.11 26.30
C LEU A 49 -23.66 6.82 25.70
N SER A 50 -24.08 7.97 26.26
CA SER A 50 -25.23 8.71 25.75
C SER A 50 -24.89 9.67 24.61
N ASP A 51 -23.60 9.98 24.45
CA ASP A 51 -23.12 11.01 23.52
C ASP A 51 -22.26 10.39 22.41
N LEU A 52 -22.56 9.14 22.04
CA LEU A 52 -21.94 8.45 20.92
C LEU A 52 -22.50 8.98 19.60
N ASP A 53 -21.64 9.48 18.73
CA ASP A 53 -21.98 9.85 17.37
C ASP A 53 -21.53 8.77 16.38
N PRO A 54 -22.43 8.25 15.55
CA PRO A 54 -22.07 7.27 14.54
C PRO A 54 -21.19 7.90 13.46
N ASN A 55 -20.30 7.12 12.90
CA ASN A 55 -19.47 7.52 11.78
C ASN A 55 -19.37 6.41 10.74
N ALA A 56 -19.04 6.82 9.50
CA ALA A 56 -18.71 5.90 8.42
C ALA A 56 -17.59 6.50 7.59
N GLY A 57 -16.77 5.64 7.01
CA GLY A 57 -15.60 6.09 6.28
C GLY A 57 -15.13 5.13 5.20
N LEU A 58 -14.21 5.66 4.42
CA LEU A 58 -13.49 4.97 3.37
C LEU A 58 -11.99 5.12 3.60
N ARG A 59 -11.22 4.04 3.45
CA ARG A 59 -9.77 4.04 3.53
C ARG A 59 -9.19 3.46 2.25
N ILE A 60 -8.23 4.17 1.65
CA ILE A 60 -7.44 3.68 0.52
C ILE A 60 -5.99 3.79 0.94
N GLY A 61 -5.25 2.70 0.81
CA GLY A 61 -3.85 2.70 1.22
C GLY A 61 -2.99 1.77 0.39
N ARG A 62 -1.69 1.86 0.66
CA ARG A 62 -0.68 1.02 0.04
C ARG A 62 0.39 0.67 1.06
N TYR A 63 0.81 -0.57 1.08
CA TYR A 63 2.02 -1.00 1.78
C TYR A 63 3.21 -0.92 0.83
N PHE A 64 4.29 -0.27 1.26
CA PHE A 64 5.57 -0.20 0.53
C PHE A 64 6.48 -1.35 0.90
N THR A 65 6.37 -1.79 2.14
CA THR A 65 7.04 -2.98 2.69
C THR A 65 6.02 -3.79 3.48
N PRO A 66 6.30 -5.04 3.84
CA PRO A 66 5.41 -5.81 4.71
C PRO A 66 5.13 -5.15 6.07
N VAL A 67 5.95 -4.17 6.46
CA VAL A 67 5.86 -3.45 7.74
C VAL A 67 5.25 -2.07 7.59
N PHE A 68 5.65 -1.31 6.55
CA PHE A 68 5.29 0.11 6.41
C PHE A 68 4.36 0.36 5.25
N GLY A 69 3.36 1.20 5.49
CA GLY A 69 2.41 1.66 4.49
C GLY A 69 1.93 3.09 4.72
N LEU A 70 1.20 3.61 3.77
CA LEU A 70 0.46 4.87 3.85
C LEU A 70 -0.99 4.65 3.43
N ALA A 71 -1.89 5.40 4.06
CA ALA A 71 -3.30 5.38 3.71
C ALA A 71 -3.90 6.79 3.76
N VAL A 72 -4.88 7.02 2.91
CA VAL A 72 -5.80 8.15 3.01
C VAL A 72 -7.12 7.61 3.54
N GLU A 73 -7.63 8.23 4.59
CA GLU A 73 -8.90 7.86 5.21
C GLU A 73 -9.82 9.06 5.26
N GLY A 74 -11.05 8.90 4.78
CA GLY A 74 -12.12 9.86 4.90
C GLY A 74 -13.22 9.33 5.81
N ASN A 75 -13.60 10.07 6.83
CA ASN A 75 -14.70 9.74 7.73
C ASN A 75 -15.75 10.84 7.76
N ALA A 76 -17.02 10.46 7.73
CA ALA A 76 -18.17 11.32 7.97
C ALA A 76 -18.76 10.97 9.34
N TYR A 77 -19.02 11.99 10.15
CA TYR A 77 -19.63 11.87 11.48
C TYR A 77 -21.08 12.31 11.39
N PHE A 78 -21.99 11.48 11.87
CA PHE A 78 -23.43 11.70 11.78
C PHE A 78 -24.00 12.14 13.11
N SER A 79 -25.16 12.79 13.07
CA SER A 79 -25.89 13.15 14.27
C SER A 79 -26.65 11.96 14.81
N ASN A 80 -26.51 11.66 16.10
CA ASN A 80 -27.35 10.71 16.79
C ASN A 80 -28.78 11.26 17.09
N LYS A 81 -28.94 12.59 16.98
CA LYS A 81 -30.22 13.29 17.17
C LYS A 81 -30.46 14.28 16.02
N PRO A 82 -30.73 13.78 14.80
CA PRO A 82 -30.76 14.61 13.58
C PRO A 82 -31.83 15.71 13.65
N TRP A 83 -32.95 15.48 14.33
CA TRP A 83 -34.07 16.45 14.45
C TRP A 83 -33.79 17.62 15.40
N HIS A 84 -32.85 17.49 16.29
CA HIS A 84 -32.41 18.54 17.23
C HIS A 84 -31.09 19.17 16.84
N SER A 85 -30.48 18.70 15.79
CA SER A 85 -29.26 19.29 15.23
C SER A 85 -29.63 20.23 14.09
N THR A 86 -28.81 21.01 13.70
CA THR A 86 -28.66 22.16 12.82
C THR A 86 -28.99 21.96 11.35
N GLY A 87 -29.84 21.03 10.98
CA GLY A 87 -30.30 20.85 9.61
C GLY A 87 -29.41 20.02 8.70
N THR A 88 -28.27 19.50 9.18
CA THR A 88 -27.42 18.59 8.41
C THR A 88 -27.30 17.23 9.10
N ALA A 89 -27.55 16.14 8.36
CA ALA A 89 -27.35 14.78 8.84
C ALA A 89 -25.88 14.49 9.14
N VAL A 90 -24.98 15.01 8.31
CA VAL A 90 -23.53 14.94 8.51
C VAL A 90 -23.09 16.16 9.31
N ARG A 91 -22.48 15.93 10.45
CA ARG A 91 -21.96 16.98 11.33
C ARG A 91 -20.59 17.47 10.92
N ALA A 92 -19.72 16.53 10.62
CA ALA A 92 -18.33 16.81 10.22
C ALA A 92 -17.82 15.74 9.27
N THR A 93 -16.84 16.11 8.49
CA THR A 93 -16.00 15.18 7.72
C THR A 93 -14.55 15.37 8.12
N ASN A 94 -13.77 14.29 8.13
CA ASN A 94 -12.34 14.32 8.38
C ASN A 94 -11.64 13.50 7.31
N VAL A 95 -10.64 14.09 6.66
CA VAL A 95 -9.76 13.40 5.71
C VAL A 95 -8.36 13.38 6.31
N SER A 96 -7.79 12.20 6.45
CA SER A 96 -6.49 11.98 7.11
C SER A 96 -5.52 11.24 6.21
N LEU A 97 -4.26 11.64 6.26
CA LEU A 97 -3.13 10.87 5.72
C LEU A 97 -2.49 10.12 6.90
N LEU A 98 -2.48 8.81 6.83
CA LEU A 98 -2.06 7.91 7.90
C LEU A 98 -0.82 7.11 7.47
N GLY A 99 0.23 7.17 8.27
CA GLY A 99 1.30 6.18 8.25
C GLY A 99 0.85 4.93 8.98
N THR A 100 1.09 3.77 8.42
CA THR A 100 0.73 2.48 9.00
C THR A 100 1.97 1.65 9.26
N VAL A 101 2.03 1.00 10.41
CA VAL A 101 3.11 0.10 10.82
C VAL A 101 2.51 -1.22 11.26
N ASN A 102 2.73 -2.27 10.50
CA ASN A 102 2.32 -3.62 10.89
C ASN A 102 3.25 -4.14 12.00
N LEU A 103 2.79 -4.05 13.25
CA LEU A 103 3.55 -4.47 14.42
C LEU A 103 3.81 -5.98 14.46
N SER A 104 2.87 -6.77 13.95
CA SER A 104 3.02 -8.22 13.86
C SER A 104 4.17 -8.61 12.94
N ASN A 105 4.34 -7.90 11.82
CA ASN A 105 5.46 -8.11 10.91
C ASN A 105 6.75 -7.45 11.39
N LEU A 106 6.64 -6.31 12.07
CA LEU A 106 7.82 -5.63 12.64
C LEU A 106 8.54 -6.49 13.67
N PHE A 107 7.79 -7.08 14.60
CA PHE A 107 8.37 -7.88 15.68
C PHE A 107 8.49 -9.38 15.34
N GLY A 108 7.59 -9.92 14.54
CA GLY A 108 7.55 -11.35 14.21
C GLY A 108 8.11 -11.71 12.82
N GLY A 109 8.67 -10.74 12.07
CA GLY A 109 9.11 -10.91 10.68
C GLY A 109 7.94 -11.22 9.73
N TYR A 110 8.08 -10.97 8.45
CA TYR A 110 7.11 -11.36 7.43
C TYR A 110 7.37 -12.80 6.96
N LYS A 111 6.34 -13.62 6.82
CA LYS A 111 6.47 -15.07 6.50
C LYS A 111 6.16 -15.41 5.03
N GLY A 112 6.07 -14.41 4.15
CA GLY A 112 5.69 -14.60 2.75
C GLY A 112 4.18 -14.48 2.49
N GLU A 113 3.38 -14.57 3.55
CA GLU A 113 1.95 -14.32 3.52
C GLU A 113 1.50 -13.59 4.81
N PRO A 114 0.37 -12.86 4.79
CA PRO A 114 -0.20 -12.26 5.98
C PRO A 114 -0.59 -13.33 7.01
N ARG A 115 -0.39 -13.01 8.28
CA ARG A 115 -0.92 -13.85 9.36
C ARG A 115 -2.44 -13.80 9.37
N ALA A 116 -3.07 -14.82 9.95
CA ALA A 116 -4.52 -14.78 10.17
C ALA A 116 -4.89 -13.58 11.06
N PHE A 117 -4.13 -13.35 12.12
CA PHE A 117 -4.31 -12.19 13.00
C PHE A 117 -3.09 -11.28 12.95
N GLU A 118 -3.32 -9.99 12.77
CA GLU A 118 -2.29 -8.96 12.71
C GLU A 118 -2.71 -7.73 13.52
N VAL A 119 -1.71 -7.08 14.13
CA VAL A 119 -1.88 -5.81 14.80
C VAL A 119 -1.05 -4.76 14.07
N SER A 120 -1.68 -3.64 13.74
CA SER A 120 -1.01 -2.49 13.12
C SER A 120 -1.23 -1.23 13.93
N ALA A 121 -0.21 -0.39 14.02
CA ALA A 121 -0.32 0.95 14.55
C ALA A 121 -0.47 1.95 13.40
N LEU A 122 -1.33 2.93 13.62
CA LEU A 122 -1.57 4.01 12.66
C LEU A 122 -1.37 5.35 13.35
N TYR A 123 -0.71 6.24 12.64
CA TYR A 123 -0.60 7.63 13.08
C TYR A 123 -0.60 8.55 11.87
N GLY A 124 -1.30 9.69 11.98
CA GLY A 124 -1.29 10.66 10.91
C GLY A 124 -1.97 11.98 11.24
N LEU A 125 -1.97 12.82 10.22
CA LEU A 125 -2.57 14.15 10.24
C LEU A 125 -3.76 14.18 9.30
N GLY A 126 -4.75 14.99 9.65
CA GLY A 126 -5.96 15.14 8.87
C GLY A 126 -6.51 16.56 8.90
N TRP A 127 -7.55 16.73 8.11
CA TRP A 127 -8.31 17.96 8.00
C TRP A 127 -9.78 17.66 8.25
N MET A 128 -10.33 18.26 9.30
CA MET A 128 -11.73 18.14 9.66
C MET A 128 -12.48 19.40 9.25
N HIS A 129 -13.59 19.22 8.56
CA HIS A 129 -14.58 20.27 8.29
C HIS A 129 -15.86 20.00 9.06
N VAL A 130 -16.33 21.02 9.78
CA VAL A 130 -17.58 21.00 10.55
C VAL A 130 -18.64 21.78 9.79
N PHE A 131 -19.75 21.12 9.45
CA PHE A 131 -20.80 21.72 8.58
C PHE A 131 -21.66 22.76 9.28
N THR A 132 -21.63 22.80 10.61
CA THR A 132 -22.51 23.66 11.39
C THR A 132 -21.77 24.28 12.58
N ASN A 133 -22.19 25.49 13.00
CA ASN A 133 -21.65 26.18 14.17
C ASN A 133 -22.49 25.88 15.44
N ASN A 134 -23.45 24.96 15.39
CA ASN A 134 -24.36 24.71 16.48
C ASN A 134 -23.71 23.80 17.54
N LYS A 135 -24.16 23.98 18.76
CA LYS A 135 -23.73 23.29 19.99
C LYS A 135 -23.75 21.78 19.91
N ALA A 136 -24.61 21.20 19.06
CA ALA A 136 -24.65 19.77 18.86
C ALA A 136 -23.37 19.20 18.26
N VAL A 137 -22.58 20.02 17.55
CA VAL A 137 -21.26 19.66 16.99
C VAL A 137 -20.14 19.83 18.02
N GLU A 138 -20.38 20.57 19.07
CA GLU A 138 -19.42 20.78 20.17
C GLU A 138 -19.09 19.47 20.89
N ASN A 139 -19.93 18.44 20.79
CA ASN A 139 -19.63 17.13 21.35
C ASN A 139 -18.36 16.51 20.75
N LEU A 140 -18.04 16.81 19.48
CA LEU A 140 -16.81 16.34 18.84
C LEU A 140 -15.73 17.42 18.80
N THR A 141 -16.13 18.68 18.63
CA THR A 141 -15.18 19.78 18.42
C THR A 141 -15.74 21.09 18.93
N SER A 142 -15.03 21.83 19.78
CA SER A 142 -15.40 23.21 20.16
C SER A 142 -14.75 24.23 19.22
N GLY A 143 -15.50 25.20 18.65
CA GLY A 143 -14.97 26.40 18.00
C GLY A 143 -15.04 26.42 16.47
N GLN A 144 -13.95 26.34 15.74
CA GLN A 144 -13.87 26.67 14.31
C GLN A 144 -14.32 25.54 13.38
N ARG A 145 -14.84 25.90 12.17
CA ARG A 145 -15.33 24.93 11.17
C ARG A 145 -14.25 24.07 10.55
N ASN A 146 -13.05 24.63 10.35
CA ASN A 146 -11.92 23.94 9.75
C ASN A 146 -10.84 23.70 10.78
N ARG A 147 -10.36 22.46 10.87
CA ARG A 147 -9.35 22.07 11.86
C ARG A 147 -8.38 21.07 11.28
N MET A 148 -7.14 21.24 11.65
CA MET A 148 -6.16 20.17 11.51
C MET A 148 -6.37 19.16 12.64
N THR A 149 -6.36 17.88 12.30
CA THR A 149 -6.50 16.78 13.24
C THR A 149 -5.27 15.91 13.23
N SER A 150 -5.08 15.16 14.30
CA SER A 150 -4.13 14.05 14.35
C SER A 150 -4.85 12.85 14.93
N LYS A 151 -4.61 11.70 14.30
CA LYS A 151 -5.17 10.41 14.68
C LYS A 151 -4.06 9.48 15.11
N ALA A 152 -4.24 8.80 16.24
CA ALA A 152 -3.45 7.65 16.65
C ALA A 152 -4.38 6.45 16.85
N ALA A 153 -4.08 5.31 16.26
CA ALA A 153 -4.96 4.15 16.26
C ALA A 153 -4.17 2.84 16.31
N LEU A 154 -4.87 1.78 16.71
CA LEU A 154 -4.43 0.40 16.58
C LEU A 154 -5.49 -0.38 15.80
N ASP A 155 -5.07 -1.05 14.72
CA ASP A 155 -5.90 -2.00 13.98
C ASP A 155 -5.65 -3.40 14.52
N PHE A 156 -6.69 -4.04 15.02
CA PHE A 156 -6.72 -5.47 15.33
C PHE A 156 -7.44 -6.16 14.17
N ALA A 157 -6.67 -6.83 13.32
CA ALA A 157 -7.13 -7.27 12.02
C ALA A 157 -7.10 -8.80 11.90
N TYR A 158 -8.13 -9.35 11.25
CA TYR A 158 -8.19 -10.75 10.86
C TYR A 158 -8.21 -10.87 9.34
N ASN A 159 -7.20 -11.55 8.78
CA ASN A 159 -7.03 -11.77 7.36
C ASN A 159 -7.64 -13.12 6.97
N PHE A 160 -8.46 -13.15 5.92
CA PHE A 160 -9.14 -14.35 5.42
C PHE A 160 -9.21 -14.38 3.89
N GLY A 161 -9.70 -15.49 3.35
CA GLY A 161 -9.68 -15.78 1.92
C GLY A 161 -8.49 -16.66 1.53
N SER A 162 -8.52 -17.25 0.33
CA SER A 162 -7.51 -18.21 -0.13
C SER A 162 -6.10 -17.61 -0.21
N GLN A 163 -6.00 -16.31 -0.49
CA GLN A 163 -4.74 -15.56 -0.54
C GLN A 163 -4.70 -14.43 0.51
N LYS A 164 -5.53 -14.49 1.55
CA LYS A 164 -5.63 -13.44 2.58
C LYS A 164 -5.95 -12.05 2.01
N GLN A 165 -6.72 -12.03 0.91
CA GLN A 165 -7.10 -10.81 0.20
C GLN A 165 -8.14 -9.97 0.93
N TRP A 166 -8.89 -10.58 1.84
CA TRP A 166 -9.88 -9.92 2.68
C TRP A 166 -9.35 -9.73 4.09
N GLN A 167 -9.71 -8.62 4.70
CA GLN A 167 -9.39 -8.32 6.08
C GLN A 167 -10.59 -7.65 6.75
N VAL A 168 -10.94 -8.12 7.94
CA VAL A 168 -11.82 -7.39 8.86
C VAL A 168 -10.99 -6.85 10.00
N TYR A 169 -11.33 -5.69 10.51
CA TYR A 169 -10.59 -5.09 11.62
C TYR A 169 -11.49 -4.36 12.60
N VAL A 170 -10.98 -4.19 13.81
CA VAL A 170 -11.52 -3.30 14.83
C VAL A 170 -10.41 -2.30 15.20
N GLU A 171 -10.75 -1.02 15.19
CA GLU A 171 -9.82 0.08 15.36
C GLU A 171 -10.27 1.03 16.49
N PRO A 172 -9.78 0.87 17.71
CA PRO A 172 -9.79 1.93 18.69
C PRO A 172 -8.81 3.04 18.29
N SER A 173 -9.25 4.29 18.39
CA SER A 173 -8.41 5.44 18.07
C SER A 173 -8.70 6.64 18.96
N ILE A 174 -7.69 7.50 19.10
CA ILE A 174 -7.79 8.82 19.68
C ILE A 174 -7.47 9.86 18.61
N ASN A 175 -8.30 10.87 18.52
CA ASN A 175 -8.17 11.96 17.57
C ASN A 175 -8.05 13.29 18.31
N PHE A 176 -7.10 14.12 17.92
CA PHE A 176 -6.89 15.46 18.45
C PHE A 176 -7.18 16.50 17.36
N ALA A 177 -7.90 17.57 17.71
CA ALA A 177 -8.13 18.70 16.82
C ALA A 177 -7.26 19.88 17.27
N PHE A 178 -6.26 20.27 16.48
CA PHE A 178 -5.27 21.26 16.89
C PHE A 178 -5.50 22.66 16.35
N LEU A 179 -6.04 22.79 15.13
CA LEU A 179 -6.26 24.10 14.54
C LEU A 179 -7.57 24.67 15.05
N GLY A 180 -7.44 25.70 15.77
CA GLY A 180 -8.46 26.46 16.45
C GLY A 180 -7.85 26.96 17.73
N LYS A 181 -8.28 28.10 18.19
CA LYS A 181 -7.83 28.62 19.50
C LYS A 181 -8.13 27.57 20.55
N ALA A 182 -7.09 26.99 21.13
CA ALA A 182 -7.26 26.16 22.31
C ALA A 182 -7.75 27.09 23.43
N TYR A 183 -8.95 26.84 23.92
CA TYR A 183 -9.45 27.59 25.07
C TYR A 183 -9.03 26.84 26.33
N SER A 184 -8.15 27.43 27.11
CA SER A 184 -7.96 27.00 28.49
C SER A 184 -9.01 27.64 29.37
N LYS A 185 -9.65 26.85 30.23
CA LYS A 185 -10.56 27.38 31.24
C LYS A 185 -9.71 27.94 32.37
N VAL A 186 -9.68 29.24 32.48
CA VAL A 186 -9.04 29.92 33.61
C VAL A 186 -10.13 30.33 34.61
N PRO A 187 -10.05 29.93 35.89
CA PRO A 187 -10.99 30.38 36.92
C PRO A 187 -10.95 31.93 37.03
N VAL A 188 -12.09 32.55 36.94
CA VAL A 188 -12.23 34.01 37.10
C VAL A 188 -13.35 34.28 38.09
N ALA A 189 -13.01 34.92 39.20
CA ALA A 189 -14.00 35.34 40.18
C ALA A 189 -14.96 36.37 39.56
N GLY A 190 -16.29 36.12 39.61
CA GLY A 190 -17.32 37.01 39.10
C GLY A 190 -17.59 36.97 37.60
N ALA A 191 -17.07 36.00 36.89
CA ALA A 191 -17.35 35.85 35.47
C ALA A 191 -18.80 35.50 35.21
N VAL A 192 -19.47 36.26 34.33
CA VAL A 192 -20.82 35.99 33.83
C VAL A 192 -20.77 34.73 33.01
N VAL A 193 -21.75 33.86 33.20
CA VAL A 193 -21.89 32.63 32.46
C VAL A 193 -22.05 32.94 30.96
N SER A 194 -20.99 32.74 30.20
CA SER A 194 -21.15 32.54 28.76
C SER A 194 -21.61 31.11 28.53
N HIS A 195 -22.50 30.91 27.58
CA HIS A 195 -23.09 29.62 27.27
C HIS A 195 -22.04 28.52 26.90
N ASP A 196 -20.81 28.96 26.61
CA ASP A 196 -19.70 28.11 26.12
C ASP A 196 -18.64 27.84 27.20
N VAL A 197 -18.74 28.45 28.38
CA VAL A 197 -17.78 28.29 29.46
C VAL A 197 -18.55 28.07 30.76
N PRO A 198 -18.26 27.03 31.54
CA PRO A 198 -18.90 26.80 32.80
C PRO A 198 -18.77 28.02 33.72
N TYR A 199 -19.75 28.22 34.60
CA TYR A 199 -19.77 29.28 35.59
C TYR A 199 -18.44 29.38 36.37
N GLY A 200 -17.87 30.57 36.44
CA GLY A 200 -16.61 30.81 37.14
C GLY A 200 -15.33 30.60 36.29
N TYR A 201 -15.46 30.39 34.99
CA TYR A 201 -14.28 30.27 34.12
C TYR A 201 -14.33 31.27 32.97
N LYS A 202 -13.18 31.79 32.57
CA LYS A 202 -13.01 32.58 31.34
C LYS A 202 -12.32 31.75 30.29
N ALA A 203 -12.86 31.73 29.08
CA ALA A 203 -12.16 31.18 27.94
C ALA A 203 -11.00 32.12 27.57
N VAL A 204 -9.78 31.68 27.77
CA VAL A 204 -8.58 32.38 27.30
C VAL A 204 -8.15 31.71 26.02
N ALA A 205 -8.13 32.46 24.91
CA ALA A 205 -7.54 32.01 23.67
C ALA A 205 -6.03 31.80 23.87
N GLN A 206 -5.57 30.57 23.81
CA GLN A 206 -4.15 30.30 23.70
C GLN A 206 -3.73 30.48 22.25
N ASP A 207 -2.69 31.29 22.03
CA ASP A 207 -2.14 31.54 20.73
C ASP A 207 -1.78 30.23 20.04
N GLY A 208 -2.42 29.98 18.92
CA GLY A 208 -2.30 29.12 17.79
C GLY A 208 -1.27 27.99 17.71
N GLN A 209 -0.66 27.59 18.83
CA GLN A 209 0.24 26.42 18.84
C GLN A 209 -0.58 25.13 18.76
N PRO A 210 -0.27 24.23 17.83
CA PRO A 210 -0.87 22.91 17.83
C PRO A 210 -0.53 22.20 19.13
N ALA A 211 -1.53 21.93 19.98
CA ALA A 211 -1.35 21.29 21.26
C ALA A 211 -2.19 20.01 21.33
N TYR A 212 -1.57 18.92 21.80
CA TYR A 212 -2.26 17.69 22.16
C TYR A 212 -3.03 17.91 23.48
N ASN A 213 -4.19 18.55 23.37
CA ASN A 213 -5.03 18.82 24.50
C ASN A 213 -6.15 17.79 24.57
N ILE A 214 -6.21 17.03 25.64
CA ILE A 214 -7.24 16.00 25.87
C ILE A 214 -8.67 16.57 25.82
N ASN A 215 -8.87 17.83 26.16
CA ASN A 215 -10.17 18.49 26.08
C ASN A 215 -10.61 18.79 24.64
N ASN A 216 -9.68 18.74 23.68
CA ASN A 216 -9.92 18.90 22.24
C ASN A 216 -9.73 17.56 21.52
N SER A 217 -9.91 16.45 22.22
CA SER A 217 -9.81 15.12 21.66
C SER A 217 -11.13 14.38 21.71
N PHE A 218 -11.26 13.41 20.85
CA PHE A 218 -12.34 12.43 20.84
C PHE A 218 -11.79 11.04 20.60
N VAL A 219 -12.40 10.07 21.23
CA VAL A 219 -12.14 8.65 21.00
C VAL A 219 -13.11 8.10 19.97
N GLN A 220 -12.65 7.15 19.20
CA GLN A 220 -13.42 6.53 18.15
C GLN A 220 -13.15 5.03 18.16
N LEU A 221 -14.19 4.24 17.99
CA LEU A 221 -14.12 2.80 17.81
C LEU A 221 -14.77 2.46 16.49
N ASN A 222 -13.98 2.02 15.53
CA ASN A 222 -14.46 1.61 14.22
C ASN A 222 -14.28 0.11 14.03
N ALA A 223 -15.14 -0.46 13.19
CA ALA A 223 -14.92 -1.75 12.56
C ALA A 223 -14.97 -1.57 11.04
N GLY A 224 -14.20 -2.37 10.32
CA GLY A 224 -14.13 -2.22 8.88
C GLY A 224 -13.78 -3.50 8.15
N VAL A 225 -13.97 -3.44 6.84
CA VAL A 225 -13.61 -4.49 5.89
C VAL A 225 -12.67 -3.89 4.85
N VAL A 226 -11.60 -4.60 4.56
CA VAL A 226 -10.57 -4.21 3.58
C VAL A 226 -10.47 -5.29 2.52
N TYR A 227 -10.33 -4.85 1.28
CA TYR A 227 -9.94 -5.69 0.16
C TYR A 227 -8.57 -5.26 -0.36
N LYS A 228 -7.65 -6.20 -0.45
CA LYS A 228 -6.31 -6.02 -1.01
C LYS A 228 -6.35 -6.39 -2.48
N PHE A 229 -5.96 -5.47 -3.35
CA PHE A 229 -5.95 -5.72 -4.79
C PHE A 229 -4.85 -6.71 -5.18
N LYS A 230 -5.05 -7.36 -6.33
CA LYS A 230 -4.07 -8.28 -6.89
C LYS A 230 -2.86 -7.51 -7.40
N ASN A 231 -1.69 -7.98 -7.04
CA ASN A 231 -0.39 -7.42 -7.43
C ASN A 231 0.06 -7.92 -8.80
N SER A 232 1.06 -7.28 -9.35
CA SER A 232 1.70 -7.68 -10.61
C SER A 232 2.35 -9.07 -10.56
N ASN A 233 2.71 -9.56 -9.35
CA ASN A 233 3.21 -10.92 -9.12
C ASN A 233 2.11 -12.01 -9.13
N GLY A 234 0.86 -11.65 -9.38
CA GLY A 234 -0.27 -12.58 -9.41
C GLY A 234 -0.86 -12.93 -8.03
N THR A 235 -0.32 -12.39 -6.93
CA THR A 235 -0.81 -12.59 -5.56
C THR A 235 -1.41 -11.29 -5.00
N HIS A 236 -1.94 -11.33 -3.78
CA HIS A 236 -2.40 -10.13 -3.06
C HIS A 236 -1.41 -9.69 -1.97
N ASN A 237 -0.17 -10.22 -2.00
CA ASN A 237 0.79 -10.09 -0.92
C ASN A 237 2.20 -9.90 -1.46
N PHE A 238 3.12 -9.50 -0.58
CA PHE A 238 4.55 -9.46 -0.89
C PHE A 238 5.10 -10.87 -1.09
N THR A 239 6.03 -11.02 -2.04
CA THR A 239 6.77 -12.27 -2.24
C THR A 239 8.16 -12.12 -1.62
N ILE A 240 8.59 -13.12 -0.85
CA ILE A 240 9.95 -13.17 -0.32
C ILE A 240 10.88 -13.68 -1.43
N VAL A 241 11.94 -12.94 -1.70
CA VAL A 241 13.05 -13.43 -2.53
C VAL A 241 13.99 -14.19 -1.61
N VAL A 242 14.05 -15.49 -1.77
CA VAL A 242 15.12 -16.28 -1.15
C VAL A 242 16.37 -16.05 -2.01
N PRO A 243 17.44 -15.43 -1.48
CA PRO A 243 18.69 -15.33 -2.22
C PRO A 243 19.11 -16.76 -2.58
N ARG A 244 19.40 -16.99 -3.86
CA ARG A 244 20.02 -18.26 -4.26
C ARG A 244 21.33 -18.37 -3.52
N ASP A 245 21.58 -19.55 -2.97
CA ASP A 245 22.88 -19.82 -2.33
C ASP A 245 23.98 -19.60 -3.36
N GLN A 246 24.99 -18.79 -2.99
CA GLN A 246 26.13 -18.52 -3.88
C GLN A 246 26.81 -19.82 -4.31
N ALA A 247 26.82 -20.81 -3.42
CA ALA A 247 27.34 -22.14 -3.72
C ALA A 247 26.55 -22.85 -4.83
N GLU A 248 25.20 -22.67 -4.87
CA GLU A 248 24.36 -23.23 -5.94
C GLU A 248 24.63 -22.52 -7.28
N ILE A 249 24.80 -21.19 -7.25
CA ILE A 249 25.15 -20.39 -8.44
C ILE A 249 26.51 -20.80 -8.97
N ASP A 250 27.51 -20.98 -8.11
CA ASP A 250 28.85 -21.39 -8.49
C ASP A 250 28.86 -22.83 -9.03
N ALA A 251 28.08 -23.74 -8.44
CA ALA A 251 27.91 -25.11 -8.94
C ALA A 251 27.26 -25.15 -10.32
N LEU A 252 26.19 -24.35 -10.54
CA LEU A 252 25.56 -24.24 -11.85
C LEU A 252 26.48 -23.63 -12.89
N ASN A 253 27.25 -22.60 -12.54
CA ASN A 253 28.23 -22.00 -13.43
C ASN A 253 29.37 -23.00 -13.78
N ALA A 254 29.80 -23.82 -12.82
CA ALA A 254 30.77 -24.88 -13.06
C ALA A 254 30.21 -25.91 -14.04
N GLN A 255 28.96 -26.34 -13.90
CA GLN A 255 28.30 -27.27 -14.81
C GLN A 255 28.15 -26.68 -16.22
N ILE A 256 27.76 -25.40 -16.30
CA ILE A 256 27.65 -24.68 -17.60
C ILE A 256 29.02 -24.64 -18.29
N ASN A 257 30.08 -24.33 -17.56
CA ASN A 257 31.44 -24.29 -18.10
C ASN A 257 31.91 -25.70 -18.50
N GLU A 258 31.61 -26.73 -17.73
CA GLU A 258 31.90 -28.12 -18.10
C GLU A 258 31.17 -28.53 -19.38
N LEU A 259 29.89 -28.24 -19.49
CA LEU A 259 29.10 -28.52 -20.69
C LEU A 259 29.59 -27.74 -21.92
N ARG A 260 30.00 -26.49 -21.75
CA ARG A 260 30.61 -25.67 -22.82
C ARG A 260 31.96 -26.20 -23.27
N ASN A 261 32.74 -26.75 -22.35
CA ASN A 261 34.10 -27.26 -22.61
C ASN A 261 34.10 -28.75 -23.01
N ARG A 262 32.94 -29.46 -22.91
CA ARG A 262 32.81 -30.79 -23.44
C ARG A 262 33.07 -30.74 -24.97
N LYS A 263 34.19 -31.31 -25.37
CA LYS A 263 34.41 -31.59 -26.80
C LYS A 263 33.23 -32.45 -27.27
N PRO A 264 32.65 -32.14 -28.44
CA PRO A 264 31.59 -32.99 -29.00
C PRO A 264 32.13 -34.40 -29.08
N GLU A 265 31.48 -35.32 -28.40
CA GLU A 265 31.78 -36.76 -28.51
C GLU A 265 31.36 -37.15 -29.90
N VAL A 266 32.35 -37.29 -30.80
CA VAL A 266 32.14 -37.85 -32.15
C VAL A 266 31.82 -39.31 -31.93
N ILE A 267 30.53 -39.67 -31.84
CA ILE A 267 30.10 -41.05 -31.87
C ILE A 267 30.29 -41.55 -33.33
N THR A 268 31.46 -42.06 -33.63
CA THR A 268 31.69 -42.87 -34.81
C THR A 268 30.99 -44.21 -34.59
N LYS A 269 29.71 -44.26 -34.90
CA LYS A 269 29.06 -45.56 -35.13
C LYS A 269 29.49 -46.05 -36.53
N GLU A 270 30.47 -46.95 -36.56
CA GLU A 270 30.63 -47.80 -37.73
C GLU A 270 29.37 -48.65 -37.88
N VAL A 271 28.48 -48.19 -38.72
CA VAL A 271 27.42 -49.05 -39.24
C VAL A 271 27.85 -49.51 -40.62
N VAL A 272 28.56 -50.62 -40.65
CA VAL A 272 28.71 -51.39 -41.90
C VAL A 272 27.35 -52.01 -42.19
N LYS A 273 26.55 -51.35 -43.00
CA LYS A 273 25.48 -51.92 -43.77
C LYS A 273 25.52 -51.32 -45.21
N GLU A 274 25.95 -52.10 -46.15
CA GLU A 274 25.73 -51.81 -47.54
C GLU A 274 24.24 -51.56 -47.76
N VAL A 275 23.88 -50.32 -48.06
CA VAL A 275 22.58 -49.94 -48.59
C VAL A 275 22.85 -49.14 -49.89
N PRO A 276 22.14 -49.41 -50.99
CA PRO A 276 22.45 -48.80 -52.30
C PRO A 276 22.33 -47.27 -52.19
N ALA A 277 23.30 -46.62 -52.85
CA ALA A 277 23.49 -45.20 -52.86
C ALA A 277 22.23 -44.41 -53.25
N VAL A 278 21.47 -43.92 -52.27
CA VAL A 278 20.57 -42.80 -52.49
C VAL A 278 21.47 -41.55 -52.51
N LYS A 279 21.53 -40.84 -53.62
CA LYS A 279 22.20 -39.55 -53.72
C LYS A 279 21.55 -38.57 -52.75
N VAL A 280 22.13 -38.40 -51.59
CA VAL A 280 21.79 -37.29 -50.66
C VAL A 280 22.30 -36.05 -51.38
N LYS A 281 21.38 -35.16 -51.76
CA LYS A 281 21.75 -33.78 -52.15
C LYS A 281 22.30 -33.09 -50.89
N GLU A 282 23.59 -32.82 -50.93
CA GLU A 282 24.19 -31.92 -49.95
C GLU A 282 23.52 -30.54 -50.08
N PHE A 283 22.84 -30.10 -49.03
CA PHE A 283 22.38 -28.74 -48.95
C PHE A 283 23.51 -27.89 -48.39
N THR A 284 24.19 -27.15 -49.21
CA THR A 284 25.07 -26.07 -48.83
C THR A 284 24.22 -24.87 -48.46
N VAL A 285 24.23 -24.46 -47.19
CA VAL A 285 23.64 -23.18 -46.76
C VAL A 285 24.57 -22.07 -47.26
N SER A 286 24.24 -21.49 -48.44
CA SER A 286 25.09 -20.51 -49.08
C SER A 286 24.86 -19.07 -48.60
N ASP A 287 23.64 -18.75 -48.13
CA ASP A 287 23.31 -17.38 -47.80
C ASP A 287 22.35 -17.33 -46.58
N LEU A 288 22.73 -16.60 -45.51
CA LEU A 288 21.88 -16.28 -44.38
C LEU A 288 21.26 -14.89 -44.61
N VAL A 289 19.94 -14.84 -44.73
CA VAL A 289 19.21 -13.57 -44.80
C VAL A 289 18.54 -13.28 -43.45
N PHE A 290 18.96 -12.20 -42.81
CA PHE A 290 18.36 -11.74 -41.58
C PHE A 290 17.20 -10.77 -41.85
N VAL A 291 16.04 -11.09 -41.33
CA VAL A 291 14.85 -10.25 -41.44
C VAL A 291 14.46 -9.79 -40.02
N THR A 292 14.52 -8.48 -39.79
CA THR A 292 14.17 -7.89 -38.53
C THR A 292 12.84 -7.16 -38.61
N PHE A 293 12.07 -7.24 -37.53
CA PHE A 293 10.82 -6.50 -37.35
C PHE A 293 11.02 -5.43 -36.27
N ALA A 294 10.40 -4.28 -36.46
CA ALA A 294 10.33 -3.30 -35.39
C ALA A 294 9.45 -3.83 -34.25
N GLN A 295 9.76 -3.43 -33.02
CA GLN A 295 9.06 -3.86 -31.81
C GLN A 295 7.53 -3.65 -31.95
N GLY A 296 6.75 -4.71 -31.75
CA GLY A 296 5.29 -4.69 -31.85
C GLY A 296 4.74 -4.55 -33.26
N LYS A 297 5.55 -4.73 -34.32
CA LYS A 297 5.14 -4.66 -35.72
C LYS A 297 5.35 -6.00 -36.43
N SER A 298 4.39 -6.37 -37.28
CA SER A 298 4.47 -7.55 -38.17
C SER A 298 4.82 -7.17 -39.60
N ALA A 299 4.95 -5.91 -39.92
CA ALA A 299 5.26 -5.42 -41.23
C ALA A 299 6.77 -5.48 -41.51
N LEU A 300 7.16 -6.00 -42.66
CA LEU A 300 8.56 -6.04 -43.13
C LEU A 300 9.07 -4.61 -43.38
N THR A 301 10.27 -4.33 -42.92
CA THR A 301 10.99 -3.10 -43.31
C THR A 301 11.37 -3.11 -44.78
N ASN A 302 11.67 -1.96 -45.35
CA ASN A 302 12.10 -1.87 -46.76
C ASN A 302 13.40 -2.64 -47.01
N ASP A 303 14.32 -2.64 -46.06
CA ASP A 303 15.58 -3.39 -46.11
C ASP A 303 15.33 -4.90 -46.07
N ALA A 304 14.40 -5.35 -45.21
CA ALA A 304 13.99 -6.75 -45.13
C ALA A 304 13.32 -7.22 -46.44
N LYS A 305 12.52 -6.38 -47.08
CA LYS A 305 11.93 -6.66 -48.39
C LYS A 305 12.98 -6.76 -49.49
N ALA A 306 13.94 -5.85 -49.50
CA ALA A 306 15.08 -5.89 -50.44
C ALA A 306 15.92 -7.14 -50.28
N ALA A 307 16.21 -7.56 -49.04
CA ALA A 307 16.96 -8.76 -48.73
C ALA A 307 16.23 -10.02 -49.19
N LEU A 308 14.90 -10.10 -48.99
CA LEU A 308 14.08 -11.23 -49.48
C LEU A 308 13.97 -11.31 -51.00
N ASN A 309 13.95 -10.17 -51.70
CA ASN A 309 13.89 -10.13 -53.17
C ASN A 309 15.18 -10.66 -53.84
N ASN A 310 16.28 -10.73 -53.09
CA ASN A 310 17.54 -11.29 -53.56
C ASN A 310 17.60 -12.82 -53.45
N VAL A 311 16.60 -13.47 -52.83
CA VAL A 311 16.52 -14.93 -52.72
C VAL A 311 16.15 -15.48 -54.12
N LYS A 312 17.00 -16.36 -54.68
CA LYS A 312 16.81 -16.94 -56.01
C LYS A 312 15.61 -17.88 -56.00
N GLU A 313 14.83 -17.85 -57.12
CA GLU A 313 13.73 -18.79 -57.31
C GLU A 313 14.25 -20.23 -57.36
N GLY A 314 13.47 -21.17 -56.80
CA GLY A 314 13.75 -22.62 -56.83
C GLY A 314 14.68 -23.12 -55.73
N VAL A 315 15.05 -22.28 -54.72
CA VAL A 315 15.82 -22.72 -53.54
C VAL A 315 14.90 -23.16 -52.41
N HIS A 316 15.35 -24.13 -51.61
CA HIS A 316 14.67 -24.49 -50.38
C HIS A 316 15.09 -23.49 -49.29
N VAL A 317 14.10 -22.89 -48.63
CA VAL A 317 14.32 -21.90 -47.57
C VAL A 317 13.89 -22.47 -46.24
N GLN A 318 14.78 -22.44 -45.24
CA GLN A 318 14.42 -22.71 -43.84
C GLN A 318 14.26 -21.40 -43.11
N VAL A 319 13.10 -21.19 -42.52
CA VAL A 319 12.82 -19.98 -41.74
C VAL A 319 12.92 -20.33 -40.25
N VAL A 320 13.78 -19.62 -39.55
CA VAL A 320 13.92 -19.71 -38.07
C VAL A 320 13.54 -18.37 -37.45
N GLY A 321 12.52 -18.36 -36.62
CA GLY A 321 12.11 -17.17 -35.91
C GLY A 321 12.64 -17.20 -34.48
N THR A 322 13.23 -16.08 -34.06
CA THR A 322 13.61 -15.83 -32.66
C THR A 322 12.88 -14.59 -32.16
N ALA A 323 12.28 -14.69 -30.97
CA ALA A 323 11.65 -13.54 -30.32
C ALA A 323 12.56 -13.02 -29.21
N SER A 324 12.63 -11.69 -29.06
CA SER A 324 13.28 -11.08 -27.90
C SER A 324 12.47 -11.42 -26.63
N PRO A 325 13.14 -11.74 -25.51
CA PRO A 325 12.44 -11.99 -24.23
C PRO A 325 11.67 -10.79 -23.68
N GLU A 326 11.83 -9.61 -24.29
CA GLU A 326 11.10 -8.38 -23.94
C GLU A 326 9.76 -8.22 -24.68
N GLY A 327 9.37 -9.17 -25.49
CA GLY A 327 8.19 -9.13 -26.36
C GLY A 327 7.04 -10.00 -25.86
N SER A 328 6.51 -9.77 -24.68
CA SER A 328 5.23 -10.33 -24.21
C SER A 328 4.35 -9.25 -23.58
#